data_71d42ff8f3679203700c76c71951157d
#
_entry.id   71d42ff8f3679203700c76c71951157d
#
_cell.length_a   1.000
_cell.length_b   1.000
_cell.length_c   1.000
_cell.angle_alpha   90.00
_cell.angle_beta   90.00
_cell.angle_gamma   90.00
#
_symmetry.space_group_name_H-M   'P 1'
#
loop_
_entity.id
_entity.type
_entity.pdbx_description
1 polymer ?
#
loop_
_entity_poly.entity_id
_entity_poly.type
_entity_poly.pdbx_seq_one_letter_code
_entity_poly.pdbx_strand_id
1 'polypeptide(L)'
;SVYYTDEPSHKKYKLIIRSKPKGYAIAFKHLQKNKKKYTPIIAAAAKKHGLDPKLVHAVIHAESAYDAKAISSAGAVGLMQLMPATALQYGATNRKDPKQNIFAGTRYLKYLIGLFDDNLKLSIAAYNAGENAVKKYHNQIPPYPETQKYVKHVLSLYKKSHG
;
A
#
# COMPACT_ATOMS: atom_id res chain seq x y z
N SER A 1 -14.34 -7.05 -10.17
CA SER A 1 -14.38 -7.04 -10.16
C SER A 1 -14.50 -7.24 -10.02
N VAL A 2 -14.49 -7.08 -9.88
CA VAL A 2 -14.52 -7.14 -9.84
C VAL A 2 -14.59 -7.23 -9.58
N TYR A 3 -14.57 -7.22 -9.47
CA TYR A 3 -14.67 -7.20 -9.10
C TYR A 3 -15.09 -7.08 -8.99
N TYR A 4 -15.42 -6.98 -8.97
CA TYR A 4 -15.80 -6.60 -8.73
C TYR A 4 -16.16 -6.63 -8.64
N THR A 5 -16.44 -6.89 -8.86
CA THR A 5 -16.66 -6.61 -8.55
C THR A 5 -16.27 -6.60 -8.10
N ASP A 6 -15.96 -6.86 -8.08
CA ASP A 6 -15.38 -6.64 -8.02
C ASP A 6 -14.55 -6.06 -7.11
N GLU A 7 -14.24 -5.85 -6.50
CA GLU A 7 -13.48 -5.18 -5.49
C GLU A 7 -12.42 -6.04 -4.92
N PRO A 8 -11.52 -6.45 -5.73
CA PRO A 8 -10.54 -7.44 -5.32
C PRO A 8 -9.56 -6.93 -4.26
N SER A 9 -9.31 -5.66 -4.23
CA SER A 9 -8.26 -5.12 -3.36
C SER A 9 -8.72 -4.75 -1.95
N HIS A 10 -10.00 -4.62 -1.71
CA HIS A 10 -10.42 -4.09 -0.43
C HIS A 10 -10.18 -5.01 0.76
N LYS A 11 -9.96 -6.26 0.52
CA LYS A 11 -9.70 -7.19 1.61
C LYS A 11 -8.39 -6.95 2.31
N LYS A 12 -7.46 -6.28 1.63
CA LYS A 12 -6.17 -5.92 2.23
C LYS A 12 -6.35 -4.92 3.35
N TYR A 13 -7.20 -3.96 3.12
CA TYR A 13 -7.37 -2.87 4.06
C TYR A 13 -7.87 -3.35 5.41
N LYS A 14 -8.77 -4.32 5.42
CA LYS A 14 -9.34 -4.85 6.64
C LYS A 14 -8.29 -5.49 7.55
N LEU A 15 -7.20 -5.94 6.99
CA LEU A 15 -6.15 -6.58 7.74
C LEU A 15 -5.56 -5.66 8.82
N ILE A 16 -5.56 -4.38 8.55
CA ILE A 16 -4.86 -3.42 9.39
C ILE A 16 -5.69 -2.91 10.55
N ILE A 17 -6.99 -2.86 10.40
CA ILE A 17 -7.86 -2.25 11.39
C ILE A 17 -8.42 -3.23 12.40
N ARG A 18 -7.65 -4.26 12.69
CA ARG A 18 -8.07 -5.34 13.57
C ARG A 18 -7.56 -5.20 14.98
N SER A 19 -6.86 -4.13 15.29
CA SER A 19 -6.26 -3.99 16.60
C SER A 19 -7.31 -3.94 17.69
N LYS A 20 -7.00 -4.62 18.80
CA LYS A 20 -7.84 -4.67 19.95
C LYS A 20 -7.28 -3.73 21.01
N PRO A 21 -8.14 -3.09 21.80
CA PRO A 21 -7.67 -2.17 22.83
C PRO A 21 -6.60 -2.77 23.74
N LYS A 22 -6.84 -3.98 24.25
CA LYS A 22 -5.89 -4.58 25.16
C LYS A 22 -4.58 -5.03 24.53
N GLY A 23 -4.56 -5.23 23.21
CA GLY A 23 -3.35 -5.59 22.50
C GLY A 23 -2.68 -4.41 21.84
N TYR A 24 -3.26 -3.23 21.96
CA TYR A 24 -2.82 -2.06 21.19
C TYR A 24 -1.39 -1.65 21.50
N ALA A 25 -1.00 -1.61 22.77
CA ALA A 25 0.33 -1.16 23.16
C ALA A 25 1.43 -2.09 22.61
N ILE A 26 1.18 -3.41 22.61
CA ILE A 26 2.13 -4.38 22.07
C ILE A 26 2.20 -4.23 20.54
N ALA A 27 1.05 -4.10 19.90
CA ALA A 27 0.99 -3.91 18.44
C ALA A 27 1.72 -2.64 18.03
N PHE A 28 1.57 -1.57 18.80
CA PHE A 28 2.24 -0.31 18.53
C PHE A 28 3.77 -0.44 18.64
N LYS A 29 4.25 -1.14 19.66
CA LYS A 29 5.70 -1.38 19.81
C LYS A 29 6.25 -2.17 18.64
N HIS A 30 5.56 -3.22 18.21
CA HIS A 30 5.98 -4.02 17.06
C HIS A 30 5.99 -3.18 15.79
N LEU A 31 5.00 -2.34 15.60
CA LEU A 31 4.93 -1.46 14.45
C LEU A 31 6.14 -0.53 14.42
N GLN A 32 6.45 0.12 15.54
CA GLN A 32 7.58 1.05 15.60
C GLN A 32 8.91 0.35 15.37
N LYS A 33 9.09 -0.83 15.94
CA LYS A 33 10.30 -1.63 15.75
C LYS A 33 10.47 -2.01 14.29
N ASN A 34 9.41 -2.49 13.65
CA ASN A 34 9.45 -2.92 12.26
C ASN A 34 9.62 -1.74 11.32
N LYS A 35 8.96 -0.63 11.61
CA LYS A 35 9.13 0.60 10.83
C LYS A 35 10.61 1.00 10.80
N LYS A 36 11.26 1.00 11.95
CA LYS A 36 12.67 1.34 12.05
C LYS A 36 13.54 0.34 11.28
N LYS A 37 13.20 -0.93 11.37
CA LYS A 37 13.92 -2.01 10.70
C LYS A 37 13.91 -1.84 9.17
N TYR A 38 12.78 -1.44 8.60
CA TYR A 38 12.63 -1.36 7.15
C TYR A 38 12.92 0.02 6.58
N THR A 39 13.11 1.03 7.41
CA THR A 39 13.38 2.40 6.95
C THR A 39 14.54 2.51 5.95
N PRO A 40 15.68 1.82 6.16
CA PRO A 40 16.76 1.90 5.17
C PRO A 40 16.38 1.34 3.80
N ILE A 41 15.62 0.25 3.76
CA ILE A 41 15.17 -0.34 2.50
C ILE A 41 14.20 0.60 1.81
N ILE A 42 13.28 1.18 2.58
CA ILE A 42 12.30 2.13 2.05
C ILE A 42 13.01 3.35 1.46
N ALA A 43 14.01 3.88 2.15
CA ALA A 43 14.78 5.02 1.65
C ALA A 43 15.46 4.69 0.33
N ALA A 44 16.06 3.50 0.23
CA ALA A 44 16.75 3.10 -0.99
C ALA A 44 15.77 2.93 -2.16
N ALA A 45 14.62 2.30 -1.93
CA ALA A 45 13.62 2.10 -2.97
C ALA A 45 13.03 3.42 -3.44
N ALA A 46 12.69 4.29 -2.50
CA ALA A 46 12.14 5.61 -2.82
C ALA A 46 13.13 6.43 -3.64
N LYS A 47 14.41 6.40 -3.27
CA LYS A 47 15.45 7.11 -4.01
C LYS A 47 15.59 6.57 -5.43
N LYS A 48 15.59 5.25 -5.56
CA LYS A 48 15.74 4.61 -6.89
C LYS A 48 14.60 4.99 -7.82
N HIS A 49 13.39 5.04 -7.32
CA HIS A 49 12.21 5.28 -8.15
C HIS A 49 11.70 6.72 -8.10
N GLY A 50 12.42 7.62 -7.45
CA GLY A 50 12.07 9.04 -7.44
C GLY A 50 10.80 9.36 -6.67
N LEU A 51 10.58 8.72 -5.55
CA LEU A 51 9.42 8.97 -4.68
C LEU A 51 9.86 9.54 -3.34
N ASP A 52 8.93 10.26 -2.71
CA ASP A 52 9.08 10.70 -1.33
C ASP A 52 9.02 9.46 -0.42
N PRO A 53 10.06 9.16 0.35
CA PRO A 53 10.02 8.00 1.25
C PRO A 53 8.87 8.05 2.26
N LYS A 54 8.40 9.24 2.62
CA LYS A 54 7.27 9.39 3.53
C LYS A 54 5.99 8.84 2.92
N LEU A 55 5.83 8.96 1.60
CA LEU A 55 4.69 8.39 0.90
C LEU A 55 4.75 6.86 0.92
N VAL A 56 5.93 6.31 0.66
CA VAL A 56 6.11 4.85 0.70
C VAL A 56 5.83 4.33 2.11
N HIS A 57 6.31 5.03 3.14
CA HIS A 57 6.00 4.69 4.53
C HIS A 57 4.49 4.69 4.79
N ALA A 58 3.78 5.70 4.30
CA ALA A 58 2.33 5.80 4.51
C ALA A 58 1.60 4.61 3.88
N VAL A 59 2.00 4.21 2.67
CA VAL A 59 1.41 3.06 2.00
C VAL A 59 1.71 1.76 2.77
N ILE A 60 2.95 1.55 3.19
CA ILE A 60 3.32 0.35 3.94
C ILE A 60 2.55 0.29 5.27
N HIS A 61 2.44 1.41 5.95
CA HIS A 61 1.69 1.46 7.20
C HIS A 61 0.21 1.06 6.96
N ALA A 62 -0.41 1.66 5.95
CA ALA A 62 -1.81 1.37 5.64
C ALA A 62 -2.00 -0.09 5.17
N GLU A 63 -1.06 -0.64 4.41
CA GLU A 63 -1.21 -1.97 3.83
C GLU A 63 -0.94 -3.10 4.83
N SER A 64 0.08 -2.98 5.64
CA SER A 64 0.53 -4.10 6.46
C SER A 64 0.90 -3.74 7.89
N ALA A 65 0.87 -2.47 8.26
CA ALA A 65 1.42 -2.00 9.53
C ALA A 65 2.85 -2.52 9.72
N TYR A 66 3.61 -2.56 8.65
CA TYR A 66 5.01 -3.01 8.62
C TYR A 66 5.18 -4.50 8.95
N ASP A 67 4.17 -5.32 8.65
CA ASP A 67 4.29 -6.77 8.83
C ASP A 67 4.66 -7.43 7.49
N ALA A 68 5.92 -7.87 7.39
CA ALA A 68 6.43 -8.49 6.16
C ALA A 68 5.73 -9.81 5.82
N LYS A 69 5.04 -10.42 6.79
CA LYS A 69 4.35 -11.70 6.61
C LYS A 69 2.85 -11.54 6.42
N ALA A 70 2.36 -10.30 6.34
CA ALA A 70 0.93 -10.07 6.22
C ALA A 70 0.37 -10.70 4.94
N ILE A 71 -0.76 -11.39 5.07
CA ILE A 71 -1.46 -11.99 3.95
C ILE A 71 -2.93 -11.62 4.06
N SER A 72 -3.47 -10.99 3.02
CA SER A 72 -4.89 -10.61 3.02
C SER A 72 -5.76 -11.78 2.58
N SER A 73 -7.06 -11.66 2.82
CA SER A 73 -8.03 -12.67 2.36
C SER A 73 -8.08 -12.78 0.83
N ALA A 74 -7.67 -11.73 0.12
CA ALA A 74 -7.61 -11.74 -1.34
C ALA A 74 -6.29 -12.30 -1.88
N GLY A 75 -5.32 -12.59 -1.00
CA GLY A 75 -4.03 -13.12 -1.43
C GLY A 75 -2.95 -12.09 -1.66
N ALA A 76 -3.14 -10.85 -1.21
CA ALA A 76 -2.07 -9.86 -1.22
C ALA A 76 -1.06 -10.22 -0.11
N VAL A 77 0.22 -10.01 -0.38
CA VAL A 77 1.28 -10.46 0.53
C VAL A 77 2.30 -9.37 0.78
N GLY A 78 2.75 -9.29 2.03
CA GLY A 78 3.95 -8.56 2.42
C GLY A 78 3.72 -7.11 2.76
N LEU A 79 4.81 -6.40 2.91
CA LEU A 79 4.81 -5.01 3.41
C LEU A 79 3.94 -4.06 2.59
N MET A 80 3.99 -4.17 1.28
CA MET A 80 3.19 -3.32 0.38
C MET A 80 1.98 -4.06 -0.20
N GLN A 81 1.69 -5.25 0.32
CA GLN A 81 0.50 -6.03 -0.02
C GLN A 81 0.32 -6.22 -1.53
N LEU A 82 1.28 -6.91 -2.14
CA LEU A 82 1.27 -7.14 -3.57
C LEU A 82 0.50 -8.39 -3.95
N MET A 83 -0.31 -8.28 -5.00
CA MET A 83 -0.91 -9.44 -5.64
C MET A 83 0.13 -10.14 -6.51
N PRO A 84 -0.04 -11.45 -6.78
CA PRO A 84 0.99 -12.21 -7.51
C PRO A 84 1.38 -11.61 -8.86
N ALA A 85 0.40 -11.24 -9.67
CA ALA A 85 0.69 -10.71 -11.00
C ALA A 85 1.45 -9.40 -10.94
N THR A 86 1.05 -8.50 -10.04
CA THR A 86 1.73 -7.21 -9.87
C THR A 86 3.16 -7.43 -9.39
N ALA A 87 3.36 -8.33 -8.45
CA ALA A 87 4.69 -8.63 -7.95
C ALA A 87 5.62 -9.09 -9.07
N LEU A 88 5.16 -10.03 -9.88
CA LEU A 88 5.96 -10.54 -11.00
C LEU A 88 6.26 -9.44 -12.02
N GLN A 89 5.26 -8.64 -12.36
CA GLN A 89 5.42 -7.57 -13.34
C GLN A 89 6.47 -6.56 -12.90
N TYR A 90 6.58 -6.31 -11.59
CA TYR A 90 7.49 -5.30 -11.07
C TYR A 90 8.73 -5.90 -10.40
N GLY A 91 8.99 -7.18 -10.63
CA GLY A 91 10.29 -7.79 -10.33
C GLY A 91 10.42 -8.52 -9.00
N ALA A 92 9.32 -8.85 -8.33
CA ALA A 92 9.39 -9.61 -7.09
C ALA A 92 8.99 -11.07 -7.33
N THR A 93 9.90 -11.98 -7.06
CA THR A 93 9.62 -13.41 -7.12
C THR A 93 9.24 -13.97 -5.74
N ASN A 94 9.64 -13.29 -4.67
CA ASN A 94 9.27 -13.66 -3.31
C ASN A 94 8.67 -12.45 -2.60
N ARG A 95 7.33 -12.44 -2.52
CA ARG A 95 6.61 -11.31 -1.92
C ARG A 95 6.81 -11.16 -0.42
N LYS A 96 7.27 -12.20 0.26
CA LYS A 96 7.56 -12.12 1.69
C LYS A 96 8.95 -11.57 1.98
N ASP A 97 9.81 -11.49 0.98
CA ASP A 97 11.10 -10.87 1.15
C ASP A 97 10.94 -9.35 1.20
N PRO A 98 11.33 -8.70 2.30
CA PRO A 98 11.09 -7.26 2.46
C PRO A 98 11.66 -6.40 1.36
N LYS A 99 12.89 -6.68 0.95
CA LYS A 99 13.54 -5.88 -0.09
C LYS A 99 12.82 -6.01 -1.43
N GLN A 100 12.51 -7.25 -1.85
CA GLN A 100 11.80 -7.46 -3.10
C GLN A 100 10.42 -6.83 -3.09
N ASN A 101 9.70 -6.98 -1.98
CA ASN A 101 8.36 -6.43 -1.85
C ASN A 101 8.37 -4.91 -1.93
N ILE A 102 9.24 -4.27 -1.14
CA ILE A 102 9.32 -2.81 -1.11
C ILE A 102 9.74 -2.24 -2.46
N PHE A 103 10.74 -2.83 -3.11
CA PHE A 103 11.19 -2.31 -4.39
C PHE A 103 10.13 -2.48 -5.48
N ALA A 104 9.48 -3.63 -5.54
CA ALA A 104 8.42 -3.86 -6.53
C ALA A 104 7.21 -2.96 -6.28
N GLY A 105 6.78 -2.86 -5.03
CA GLY A 105 5.64 -2.01 -4.66
C GLY A 105 5.89 -0.53 -4.91
N THR A 106 7.10 -0.08 -4.60
CA THR A 106 7.49 1.32 -4.84
C THR A 106 7.53 1.64 -6.33
N ARG A 107 8.05 0.71 -7.13
CA ARG A 107 8.06 0.85 -8.59
C ARG A 107 6.65 0.92 -9.15
N TYR A 108 5.76 0.06 -8.67
CA TYR A 108 4.36 0.08 -9.09
C TYR A 108 3.68 1.40 -8.71
N LEU A 109 3.91 1.88 -7.49
CA LEU A 109 3.35 3.15 -7.04
C LEU A 109 3.84 4.31 -7.93
N LYS A 110 5.11 4.31 -8.28
CA LYS A 110 5.67 5.32 -9.18
C LYS A 110 5.00 5.28 -10.55
N TYR A 111 4.78 4.08 -11.09
CA TYR A 111 4.07 3.91 -12.35
C TYR A 111 2.67 4.54 -12.28
N LEU A 112 1.94 4.28 -11.19
CA LEU A 112 0.59 4.82 -11.04
C LEU A 112 0.59 6.35 -10.95
N ILE A 113 1.56 6.91 -10.23
CA ILE A 113 1.67 8.37 -10.13
C ILE A 113 1.87 8.99 -11.50
N GLY A 114 2.71 8.38 -12.34
CA GLY A 114 2.89 8.84 -13.71
C GLY A 114 1.63 8.67 -14.56
N LEU A 115 0.94 7.54 -14.38
CA LEU A 115 -0.27 7.24 -15.15
C LEU A 115 -1.39 8.25 -14.90
N PHE A 116 -1.48 8.77 -13.69
CA PHE A 116 -2.51 9.73 -13.30
C PHE A 116 -1.99 11.16 -13.18
N ASP A 117 -0.92 11.49 -13.93
CA ASP A 117 -0.40 12.85 -14.06
C ASP A 117 -0.11 13.52 -12.71
N ASP A 118 0.53 12.78 -11.82
CA ASP A 118 0.92 13.25 -10.48
C ASP A 118 -0.29 13.57 -9.57
N ASN A 119 -1.46 13.09 -9.92
CA ASN A 119 -2.61 13.21 -9.02
C ASN A 119 -2.49 12.16 -7.93
N LEU A 120 -2.06 12.59 -6.76
CA LEU A 120 -1.75 11.68 -5.67
C LEU A 120 -2.97 10.88 -5.18
N LYS A 121 -4.11 11.53 -5.06
CA LYS A 121 -5.33 10.85 -4.61
C LYS A 121 -5.72 9.72 -5.56
N LEU A 122 -5.68 9.97 -6.87
CA LEU A 122 -6.01 8.96 -7.86
C LEU A 122 -4.99 7.83 -7.87
N SER A 123 -3.70 8.16 -7.69
CA SER A 123 -2.65 7.16 -7.65
C SER A 123 -2.80 6.23 -6.45
N ILE A 124 -3.14 6.80 -5.28
CA ILE A 124 -3.38 6.01 -4.08
C ILE A 124 -4.62 5.15 -4.25
N ALA A 125 -5.70 5.70 -4.82
CA ALA A 125 -6.91 4.94 -5.09
C ALA A 125 -6.63 3.77 -6.04
N ALA A 126 -5.82 4.01 -7.07
CA ALA A 126 -5.45 2.97 -8.03
C ALA A 126 -4.59 1.89 -7.38
N TYR A 127 -3.72 2.27 -6.45
CA TYR A 127 -2.92 1.28 -5.74
C TYR A 127 -3.81 0.28 -4.98
N ASN A 128 -4.91 0.77 -4.42
CA ASN A 128 -5.85 -0.08 -3.68
C ASN A 128 -6.83 -0.82 -4.60
N ALA A 129 -7.45 -0.12 -5.54
CA ALA A 129 -8.54 -0.67 -6.35
C ALA A 129 -8.12 -1.16 -7.73
N GLY A 130 -6.88 -0.85 -8.14
CA GLY A 130 -6.40 -1.12 -9.49
C GLY A 130 -6.64 0.09 -10.40
N GLU A 131 -5.73 0.30 -11.36
CA GLU A 131 -5.84 1.43 -12.28
C GLU A 131 -7.08 1.33 -13.18
N ASN A 132 -7.49 0.11 -13.51
CA ASN A 132 -8.67 -0.06 -14.35
C ASN A 132 -9.96 0.39 -13.67
N ALA A 133 -10.05 0.23 -12.36
CA ALA A 133 -11.20 0.72 -11.60
C ALA A 133 -11.28 2.25 -11.65
N VAL A 134 -10.12 2.92 -11.46
CA VAL A 134 -10.09 4.39 -11.52
C VAL A 134 -10.47 4.87 -12.91
N LYS A 135 -9.94 4.23 -13.95
CA LYS A 135 -10.27 4.59 -15.33
C LYS A 135 -11.76 4.36 -15.64
N LYS A 136 -12.31 3.27 -15.13
CA LYS A 136 -13.73 2.95 -15.32
C LYS A 136 -14.63 4.06 -14.77
N TYR A 137 -14.21 4.70 -13.70
CA TYR A 137 -14.95 5.80 -13.10
C TYR A 137 -14.44 7.15 -13.57
N HIS A 138 -13.97 7.23 -14.82
CA HIS A 138 -13.58 8.47 -15.50
C HIS A 138 -12.49 9.24 -14.74
N ASN A 139 -11.48 8.49 -14.28
CA ASN A 139 -10.36 9.06 -13.51
C ASN A 139 -10.84 9.81 -12.28
N GLN A 140 -11.70 9.14 -11.52
CA GLN A 140 -12.15 9.58 -10.21
C GLN A 140 -11.94 8.44 -9.23
N ILE A 141 -11.93 8.77 -7.94
CA ILE A 141 -11.84 7.74 -6.91
C ILE A 141 -13.10 6.88 -7.02
N PRO A 142 -12.94 5.56 -7.24
CA PRO A 142 -14.13 4.70 -7.33
C PRO A 142 -14.99 4.80 -6.08
N PRO A 143 -16.32 4.68 -6.21
CA PRO A 143 -17.22 4.82 -5.08
C PRO A 143 -17.24 3.57 -4.19
N TYR A 144 -16.11 2.91 -4.05
CA TYR A 144 -15.96 1.77 -3.16
C TYR A 144 -15.67 2.30 -1.76
N PRO A 145 -16.50 1.99 -0.77
CA PRO A 145 -16.27 2.50 0.59
C PRO A 145 -14.87 2.22 1.10
N GLU A 146 -14.35 1.06 0.80
CA GLU A 146 -13.01 0.69 1.24
C GLU A 146 -11.92 1.53 0.59
N THR A 147 -12.02 1.76 -0.72
CA THR A 147 -11.04 2.57 -1.44
C THR A 147 -11.06 4.01 -0.94
N GLN A 148 -12.24 4.56 -0.69
CA GLN A 148 -12.38 5.90 -0.15
C GLN A 148 -11.72 6.01 1.24
N LYS A 149 -11.93 5.01 2.10
CA LYS A 149 -11.29 4.96 3.42
C LYS A 149 -9.78 4.82 3.30
N TYR A 150 -9.34 3.99 2.38
CA TYR A 150 -7.92 3.76 2.13
C TYR A 150 -7.21 5.06 1.73
N VAL A 151 -7.78 5.79 0.78
CA VAL A 151 -7.20 7.06 0.33
C VAL A 151 -7.08 8.03 1.50
N LYS A 152 -8.13 8.17 2.29
CA LYS A 152 -8.10 9.05 3.46
C LYS A 152 -7.06 8.62 4.47
N HIS A 153 -6.94 7.33 4.70
CA HIS A 153 -5.98 6.78 5.66
C HIS A 153 -4.54 7.04 5.23
N VAL A 154 -4.20 6.74 3.99
CA VAL A 154 -2.86 6.97 3.46
C VAL A 154 -2.51 8.45 3.49
N LEU A 155 -3.43 9.31 3.04
CA LEU A 155 -3.18 10.74 3.05
C LEU A 155 -3.02 11.29 4.46
N SER A 156 -3.79 10.78 5.41
CA SER A 156 -3.65 11.17 6.81
C SER A 156 -2.27 10.84 7.35
N LEU A 157 -1.80 9.62 7.07
CA LEU A 157 -0.47 9.17 7.49
C LEU A 157 0.63 10.02 6.83
N TYR A 158 0.46 10.30 5.56
CA TYR A 158 1.42 11.09 4.81
C TYR A 158 1.50 12.52 5.35
N LYS A 159 0.36 13.13 5.63
CA LYS A 159 0.31 14.47 6.21
C LYS A 159 0.98 14.53 7.57
N LYS A 160 0.72 13.55 8.45
CA LYS A 160 1.31 13.51 9.78
C LYS A 160 2.82 13.46 9.73
N SER A 161 3.39 12.81 8.73
CA SER A 161 4.84 12.70 8.60
C SER A 161 5.50 14.02 8.20
N HIS A 162 4.73 14.99 7.72
CA HIS A 162 5.22 16.31 7.36
C HIS A 162 4.97 17.36 8.46
N GLY A 163 4.16 16.99 9.43
CA GLY A 163 3.84 17.86 10.55
C GLY A 163 4.74 17.62 11.77
#